data_5c68d7494f1232edabf552d0b0fd589f
#
_entry.id   5c68d7494f1232edabf552d0b0fd589f
#
_cell.length_a   1.000
_cell.length_b   1.000
_cell.length_c   1.000
_cell.angle_alpha   90.00
_cell.angle_beta   90.00
_cell.angle_gamma   90.00
#
_symmetry.space_group_name_H-M   'P 1'
#
loop_
_entity.id
_entity.type
_entity.pdbx_description
1 polymer ?
#
loop_
_entity_poly.entity_id
_entity_poly.type
_entity_poly.pdbx_seq_one_letter_code
_entity_poly.pdbx_strand_id
1 'polypeptide(L)'
;MKSTTEPFTAIPHDAATQKSLDVAYHREAAATYDAVVTRNFHFFHVHSLHPWIRRLRARIAEPEVLDLGTGTGVVAVTLARFGCRVTAMDHSPEMLEHARIRAQGAGVGDLLTLTLGDGERLPYPDASFDAVTIQGVLHHLPDCRPMLREAHRVLRLDGELYVSEPCGESTLVTKALHAFLAPARWAKRLLLGRRVVEPTVSEHEAPVSGPRLVEQTRAVGFNVEAEYLVRTGLMQAVPERFKVWVTLLLSWPTRSTRGDILFLLGKKR
;
A
#
# COMPACT_ATOMS: atom_id res chain seq x y z
N MET A 1 30.43 -11.98 26.36
CA MET A 1 30.11 -10.71 25.71
C MET A 1 28.57 -10.66 25.53
N LYS A 2 27.92 -9.81 26.32
CA LYS A 2 26.45 -9.64 26.31
C LYS A 2 26.10 -8.76 25.10
N SER A 3 25.36 -9.29 24.13
CA SER A 3 24.76 -8.53 23.06
C SER A 3 23.55 -7.76 23.65
N THR A 4 23.76 -6.48 23.92
CA THR A 4 22.66 -5.56 24.22
C THR A 4 22.00 -5.15 22.91
N THR A 5 20.89 -5.79 22.57
CA THR A 5 19.96 -5.26 21.58
C THR A 5 19.18 -4.14 22.26
N GLU A 6 19.69 -2.91 22.13
CA GLU A 6 18.87 -1.74 22.45
C GLU A 6 17.67 -1.68 21.48
N PRO A 7 16.47 -1.32 21.96
CA PRO A 7 15.34 -1.11 21.07
C PRO A 7 15.65 0.10 20.17
N PHE A 8 15.50 -0.10 18.88
CA PHE A 8 15.69 0.91 17.84
C PHE A 8 14.74 2.09 18.10
N THR A 9 15.27 3.14 18.68
CA THR A 9 14.55 4.42 18.82
C THR A 9 14.69 5.15 17.49
N ALA A 10 13.62 5.19 16.70
CA ALA A 10 13.56 6.03 15.53
C ALA A 10 13.93 7.48 15.94
N ILE A 11 14.90 8.08 15.27
CA ILE A 11 15.27 9.47 15.51
C ILE A 11 14.06 10.32 15.10
N PRO A 12 13.44 11.10 15.99
CA PRO A 12 12.29 11.92 15.64
C PRO A 12 12.76 13.05 14.71
N HIS A 13 12.45 12.92 13.41
CA HIS A 13 12.59 14.01 12.46
C HIS A 13 11.30 14.86 12.46
N ASP A 14 11.42 16.16 12.21
CA ASP A 14 10.25 16.96 11.92
C ASP A 14 9.61 16.50 10.58
N ALA A 15 8.33 16.80 10.38
CA ALA A 15 7.58 16.32 9.22
C ALA A 15 8.20 16.75 7.87
N ALA A 16 8.83 17.89 7.81
CA ALA A 16 9.47 18.40 6.58
C ALA A 16 10.75 17.61 6.27
N THR A 17 11.56 17.32 7.30
CA THR A 17 12.76 16.49 7.18
C THR A 17 12.39 15.07 6.77
N GLN A 18 11.37 14.46 7.40
CA GLN A 18 10.87 13.14 7.05
C GLN A 18 10.47 13.06 5.57
N LYS A 19 9.71 14.05 5.10
CA LYS A 19 9.25 14.13 3.72
C LYS A 19 10.40 14.28 2.71
N SER A 20 11.42 15.08 3.04
CA SER A 20 12.60 15.23 2.17
C SER A 20 13.44 13.96 2.08
N LEU A 21 13.58 13.21 3.17
CA LEU A 21 14.27 11.92 3.18
C LEU A 21 13.51 10.87 2.36
N ASP A 22 12.20 10.86 2.44
CA ASP A 22 11.34 9.98 1.67
C ASP A 22 11.45 10.25 0.15
N VAL A 23 11.45 11.52 -0.26
CA VAL A 23 11.69 11.91 -1.66
C VAL A 23 13.06 11.41 -2.14
N ALA A 24 14.12 11.60 -1.35
CA ALA A 24 15.46 11.15 -1.72
C ALA A 24 15.54 9.63 -1.87
N TYR A 25 14.94 8.87 -0.93
CA TYR A 25 14.86 7.42 -0.98
C TYR A 25 14.14 6.92 -2.25
N HIS A 26 12.97 7.48 -2.56
CA HIS A 26 12.20 7.06 -3.72
C HIS A 26 12.89 7.41 -5.05
N ARG A 27 13.66 8.49 -5.08
CA ARG A 27 14.51 8.84 -6.23
C ARG A 27 15.57 7.78 -6.51
N GLU A 28 16.29 7.33 -5.48
CA GLU A 28 17.32 6.27 -5.62
C GLU A 28 16.70 4.90 -5.90
N ALA A 29 15.58 4.59 -5.26
CA ALA A 29 14.91 3.32 -5.39
C ALA A 29 14.16 3.15 -6.71
N ALA A 30 13.75 4.23 -7.40
CA ALA A 30 12.83 4.21 -8.53
C ALA A 30 13.21 3.18 -9.61
N ALA A 31 14.49 3.07 -9.97
CA ALA A 31 14.97 2.15 -11.00
C ALA A 31 14.84 0.66 -10.64
N THR A 32 14.87 0.33 -9.34
CA THR A 32 14.82 -1.05 -8.82
C THR A 32 13.53 -1.37 -8.10
N TYR A 33 12.71 -0.35 -7.81
CA TYR A 33 11.48 -0.43 -7.03
C TYR A 33 10.53 -1.51 -7.55
N ASP A 34 10.31 -1.54 -8.86
CA ASP A 34 9.44 -2.51 -9.51
C ASP A 34 9.92 -3.96 -9.33
N ALA A 35 11.22 -4.21 -9.39
CA ALA A 35 11.76 -5.55 -9.25
C ALA A 35 11.60 -6.12 -7.82
N VAL A 36 11.60 -5.23 -6.81
CA VAL A 36 11.52 -5.60 -5.39
C VAL A 36 10.08 -5.58 -4.89
N VAL A 37 9.34 -4.52 -5.22
CA VAL A 37 8.02 -4.24 -4.65
C VAL A 37 6.90 -4.87 -5.48
N THR A 38 6.90 -4.68 -6.81
CA THR A 38 5.78 -5.06 -7.67
C THR A 38 5.54 -6.57 -7.72
N ARG A 39 6.58 -7.39 -7.67
CA ARG A 39 6.44 -8.86 -7.68
C ARG A 39 5.69 -9.40 -6.46
N ASN A 40 5.72 -8.70 -5.34
CA ASN A 40 5.00 -9.06 -4.13
C ASN A 40 3.56 -8.53 -4.12
N PHE A 41 3.28 -7.44 -4.85
CA PHE A 41 1.98 -6.77 -4.88
C PHE A 41 0.95 -7.42 -5.81
N HIS A 42 1.36 -8.17 -6.83
CA HIS A 42 0.43 -8.79 -7.79
C HIS A 42 -0.66 -9.62 -7.11
N PHE A 43 -0.29 -10.35 -6.06
CA PHE A 43 -1.22 -11.13 -5.26
C PHE A 43 -2.33 -10.28 -4.61
N PHE A 44 -1.97 -9.13 -4.03
CA PHE A 44 -2.92 -8.24 -3.33
C PHE A 44 -3.88 -7.57 -4.30
N HIS A 45 -3.42 -7.22 -5.49
CA HIS A 45 -4.26 -6.67 -6.55
C HIS A 45 -5.37 -7.64 -6.94
N VAL A 46 -5.04 -8.91 -7.16
CA VAL A 46 -6.03 -9.92 -7.55
C VAL A 46 -7.04 -10.18 -6.45
N HIS A 47 -6.59 -10.20 -5.18
CA HIS A 47 -7.45 -10.56 -4.05
C HIS A 47 -8.39 -9.41 -3.64
N SER A 48 -7.92 -8.19 -3.55
CA SER A 48 -8.71 -7.08 -2.99
C SER A 48 -9.00 -5.95 -3.99
N LEU A 49 -8.00 -5.47 -4.72
CA LEU A 49 -8.16 -4.34 -5.63
C LEU A 49 -9.09 -4.69 -6.80
N HIS A 50 -8.88 -5.81 -7.51
CA HIS A 50 -9.71 -6.21 -8.65
C HIS A 50 -11.19 -6.44 -8.27
N PRO A 51 -11.52 -7.17 -7.19
CA PRO A 51 -12.91 -7.28 -6.75
C PRO A 51 -13.54 -5.93 -6.42
N TRP A 52 -12.79 -5.03 -5.77
CA TRP A 52 -13.26 -3.69 -5.46
C TRP A 52 -13.53 -2.87 -6.72
N ILE A 53 -12.58 -2.81 -7.68
CA ILE A 53 -12.75 -2.07 -8.95
C ILE A 53 -13.97 -2.60 -9.71
N ARG A 54 -14.17 -3.92 -9.79
CA ARG A 54 -15.33 -4.51 -10.46
C ARG A 54 -16.65 -4.05 -9.83
N ARG A 55 -16.73 -3.97 -8.50
CA ARG A 55 -17.92 -3.44 -7.80
C ARG A 55 -18.13 -1.95 -8.09
N LEU A 56 -17.06 -1.17 -8.08
CA LEU A 56 -17.10 0.25 -8.42
C LEU A 56 -17.61 0.45 -9.85
N ARG A 57 -17.05 -0.26 -10.82
CA ARG A 57 -17.44 -0.24 -12.23
C ARG A 57 -18.86 -0.73 -12.50
N ALA A 58 -19.37 -1.65 -11.71
CA ALA A 58 -20.75 -2.10 -11.81
C ALA A 58 -21.77 -1.00 -11.43
N ARG A 59 -21.35 -0.01 -10.64
CA ARG A 59 -22.19 1.13 -10.22
C ARG A 59 -21.96 2.38 -11.07
N ILE A 60 -20.73 2.61 -11.51
CA ILE A 60 -20.32 3.81 -12.22
C ILE A 60 -19.61 3.40 -13.52
N ALA A 61 -20.14 3.84 -14.67
CA ALA A 61 -19.65 3.41 -15.97
C ALA A 61 -18.21 3.88 -16.26
N GLU A 62 -17.83 5.10 -15.85
CA GLU A 62 -16.48 5.66 -15.99
C GLU A 62 -16.11 6.37 -14.69
N PRO A 63 -15.66 5.65 -13.64
CA PRO A 63 -15.35 6.27 -12.36
C PRO A 63 -14.15 7.21 -12.50
N GLU A 64 -14.28 8.40 -11.90
CA GLU A 64 -13.17 9.32 -11.67
C GLU A 64 -12.45 8.91 -10.38
N VAL A 65 -11.22 8.44 -10.49
CA VAL A 65 -10.44 7.90 -9.35
C VAL A 65 -9.17 8.71 -9.14
N LEU A 66 -8.92 9.11 -7.89
CA LEU A 66 -7.66 9.70 -7.48
C LEU A 66 -6.78 8.64 -6.83
N ASP A 67 -5.56 8.42 -7.35
CA ASP A 67 -4.55 7.52 -6.78
C ASP A 67 -3.46 8.36 -6.11
N LEU A 68 -3.45 8.38 -4.77
CA LEU A 68 -2.53 9.16 -3.95
C LEU A 68 -1.27 8.36 -3.61
N GLY A 69 -0.10 8.94 -3.91
CA GLY A 69 1.19 8.25 -3.81
C GLY A 69 1.27 7.13 -4.84
N THR A 70 1.01 7.46 -6.10
CA THR A 70 0.92 6.47 -7.19
C THR A 70 2.22 5.72 -7.44
N GLY A 71 3.37 6.26 -7.00
CA GLY A 71 4.69 5.68 -7.22
C GLY A 71 4.93 5.43 -8.71
N THR A 72 5.34 4.22 -9.05
CA THR A 72 5.56 3.80 -10.45
C THR A 72 4.27 3.49 -11.22
N GLY A 73 3.10 3.85 -10.71
CA GLY A 73 1.81 3.79 -11.41
C GLY A 73 1.17 2.40 -11.48
N VAL A 74 1.53 1.46 -10.62
CA VAL A 74 0.99 0.08 -10.66
C VAL A 74 -0.52 0.07 -10.41
N VAL A 75 -0.99 0.81 -9.40
CA VAL A 75 -2.41 0.92 -9.06
C VAL A 75 -3.14 1.72 -10.14
N ALA A 76 -2.62 2.90 -10.48
CA ALA A 76 -3.23 3.77 -11.48
C ALA A 76 -3.45 3.07 -12.83
N VAL A 77 -2.43 2.37 -13.35
CA VAL A 77 -2.53 1.59 -14.60
C VAL A 77 -3.53 0.43 -14.47
N THR A 78 -3.59 -0.21 -13.31
CA THR A 78 -4.59 -1.26 -13.07
C THR A 78 -6.00 -0.69 -13.12
N LEU A 79 -6.26 0.43 -12.45
CA LEU A 79 -7.55 1.14 -12.48
C LEU A 79 -7.95 1.53 -13.91
N ALA A 80 -7.01 2.12 -14.67
CA ALA A 80 -7.24 2.52 -16.05
C ALA A 80 -7.55 1.32 -16.96
N ARG A 81 -6.88 0.18 -16.80
CA ARG A 81 -7.19 -1.06 -17.53
C ARG A 81 -8.59 -1.58 -17.25
N PHE A 82 -9.17 -1.27 -16.11
CA PHE A 82 -10.57 -1.54 -15.79
C PHE A 82 -11.53 -0.45 -16.30
N GLY A 83 -11.03 0.58 -17.01
CA GLY A 83 -11.83 1.64 -17.61
C GLY A 83 -12.20 2.77 -16.63
N CYS A 84 -11.39 3.00 -15.60
CA CYS A 84 -11.48 4.18 -14.76
C CYS A 84 -10.71 5.35 -15.40
N ARG A 85 -11.17 6.58 -15.21
CA ARG A 85 -10.37 7.79 -15.43
C ARG A 85 -9.56 8.05 -14.17
N VAL A 86 -8.25 8.12 -14.28
CA VAL A 86 -7.37 8.14 -13.11
C VAL A 86 -6.55 9.41 -13.08
N THR A 87 -6.66 10.15 -11.99
CA THR A 87 -5.68 11.17 -11.60
C THR A 87 -4.68 10.51 -10.66
N ALA A 88 -3.45 10.35 -11.13
CA ALA A 88 -2.37 9.70 -10.39
C ALA A 88 -1.42 10.76 -9.84
N MET A 89 -1.35 10.91 -8.53
CA MET A 89 -0.55 11.94 -7.85
C MET A 89 0.61 11.31 -7.09
N ASP A 90 1.76 11.94 -7.20
CA ASP A 90 2.94 11.63 -6.39
C ASP A 90 3.74 12.90 -6.11
N HIS A 91 4.57 12.88 -5.08
CA HIS A 91 5.47 13.98 -4.75
C HIS A 91 6.84 13.87 -5.44
N SER A 92 7.15 12.71 -6.06
CA SER A 92 8.38 12.44 -6.79
C SER A 92 8.14 12.54 -8.31
N PRO A 93 8.81 13.47 -9.01
CA PRO A 93 8.73 13.54 -10.47
C PRO A 93 9.33 12.31 -11.14
N GLU A 94 10.32 11.66 -10.52
CA GLU A 94 10.92 10.41 -11.02
C GLU A 94 9.92 9.26 -11.00
N MET A 95 9.13 9.13 -9.93
CA MET A 95 8.05 8.15 -9.83
C MET A 95 6.98 8.38 -10.90
N LEU A 96 6.58 9.63 -11.10
CA LEU A 96 5.60 9.98 -12.15
C LEU A 96 6.11 9.67 -13.56
N GLU A 97 7.41 9.82 -13.82
CA GLU A 97 7.99 9.42 -15.11
C GLU A 97 7.91 7.90 -15.33
N HIS A 98 8.19 7.09 -14.29
CA HIS A 98 7.97 5.64 -14.35
C HIS A 98 6.49 5.29 -14.56
N ALA A 99 5.58 5.98 -13.89
CA ALA A 99 4.14 5.81 -14.08
C ALA A 99 3.70 6.14 -15.51
N ARG A 100 4.25 7.20 -16.11
CA ARG A 100 4.00 7.59 -17.50
C ARG A 100 4.45 6.51 -18.49
N ILE A 101 5.67 6.01 -18.33
CA ILE A 101 6.23 4.93 -19.18
C ILE A 101 5.37 3.66 -19.05
N ARG A 102 4.98 3.31 -17.83
CA ARG A 102 4.11 2.15 -17.56
C ARG A 102 2.74 2.31 -18.23
N ALA A 103 2.12 3.48 -18.12
CA ALA A 103 0.80 3.75 -18.70
C ALA A 103 0.83 3.68 -20.24
N GLN A 104 1.87 4.23 -20.86
CA GLN A 104 2.09 4.14 -22.30
C GLN A 104 2.31 2.69 -22.75
N GLY A 105 3.19 1.94 -22.07
CA GLY A 105 3.44 0.52 -22.35
C GLY A 105 2.20 -0.37 -22.16
N ALA A 106 1.26 0.07 -21.33
CA ALA A 106 -0.02 -0.61 -21.10
C ALA A 106 -1.14 -0.18 -22.06
N GLY A 107 -0.93 0.85 -22.89
CA GLY A 107 -1.93 1.38 -23.80
C GLY A 107 -3.10 2.11 -23.12
N VAL A 108 -2.86 2.68 -21.93
CA VAL A 108 -3.89 3.38 -21.13
C VAL A 108 -3.50 4.82 -20.79
N GLY A 109 -2.54 5.39 -21.52
CA GLY A 109 -2.04 6.76 -21.25
C GLY A 109 -3.13 7.81 -21.30
N ASP A 110 -4.12 7.68 -22.19
CA ASP A 110 -5.22 8.63 -22.34
C ASP A 110 -6.22 8.62 -21.17
N LEU A 111 -6.16 7.60 -20.31
CA LEU A 111 -7.00 7.47 -19.12
C LEU A 111 -6.29 7.96 -17.85
N LEU A 112 -5.00 8.32 -17.94
CA LEU A 112 -4.22 8.78 -16.80
C LEU A 112 -3.84 10.25 -16.93
N THR A 113 -4.14 11.02 -15.86
CA THR A 113 -3.59 12.35 -15.64
C THR A 113 -2.56 12.26 -14.51
N LEU A 114 -1.29 12.60 -14.81
CA LEU A 114 -0.22 12.57 -13.81
C LEU A 114 -0.07 13.96 -13.18
N THR A 115 -0.04 14.02 -11.84
CA THR A 115 0.04 15.28 -11.10
C THR A 115 1.15 15.20 -10.05
N LEU A 116 2.09 16.14 -10.14
CA LEU A 116 3.07 16.36 -9.07
C LEU A 116 2.40 17.14 -7.94
N GLY A 117 2.39 16.61 -6.73
CA GLY A 117 1.70 17.27 -5.63
C GLY A 117 1.84 16.56 -4.29
N ASP A 118 1.23 17.21 -3.29
CA ASP A 118 1.21 16.77 -1.91
C ASP A 118 -0.18 16.21 -1.57
N GLY A 119 -0.25 14.94 -1.20
CA GLY A 119 -1.49 14.29 -0.82
C GLY A 119 -2.14 14.84 0.47
N GLU A 120 -1.38 15.59 1.28
CA GLU A 120 -1.90 16.28 2.46
C GLU A 120 -2.56 17.64 2.12
N ARG A 121 -2.44 18.12 0.87
CA ARG A 121 -3.02 19.37 0.38
C ARG A 121 -3.37 19.26 -1.10
N LEU A 122 -4.55 18.77 -1.39
CA LEU A 122 -4.98 18.46 -2.75
C LEU A 122 -5.49 19.71 -3.50
N PRO A 123 -5.03 19.96 -4.74
CA PRO A 123 -5.46 21.11 -5.55
C PRO A 123 -6.80 20.84 -6.27
N TYR A 124 -7.66 20.00 -5.70
CA TYR A 124 -8.94 19.65 -6.30
C TYR A 124 -10.11 20.19 -5.47
N PRO A 125 -11.23 20.57 -6.11
CA PRO A 125 -12.45 20.93 -5.41
C PRO A 125 -13.01 19.78 -4.55
N ASP A 126 -13.91 20.12 -3.63
CA ASP A 126 -14.69 19.15 -2.90
C ASP A 126 -15.51 18.30 -3.87
N ALA A 127 -15.77 17.04 -3.51
CA ALA A 127 -16.62 16.13 -4.27
C ALA A 127 -16.23 15.98 -5.76
N SER A 128 -14.94 15.90 -6.07
CA SER A 128 -14.40 15.74 -7.43
C SER A 128 -14.31 14.29 -7.90
N PHE A 129 -14.14 13.34 -6.97
CA PHE A 129 -13.83 11.96 -7.31
C PHE A 129 -14.88 10.98 -6.78
N ASP A 130 -15.09 9.89 -7.52
CA ASP A 130 -15.95 8.77 -7.11
C ASP A 130 -15.23 7.84 -6.15
N ALA A 131 -13.90 7.75 -6.29
CA ALA A 131 -13.06 6.97 -5.40
C ALA A 131 -11.67 7.58 -5.22
N VAL A 132 -11.04 7.26 -4.08
CA VAL A 132 -9.63 7.55 -3.78
C VAL A 132 -8.93 6.26 -3.40
N THR A 133 -7.73 6.04 -3.94
CA THR A 133 -6.85 4.93 -3.55
C THR A 133 -5.60 5.45 -2.86
N ILE A 134 -5.17 4.78 -1.79
CA ILE A 134 -3.92 5.03 -1.06
C ILE A 134 -3.28 3.67 -0.80
N GLN A 135 -2.15 3.39 -1.44
CA GLN A 135 -1.52 2.09 -1.29
C GLN A 135 -0.02 2.21 -0.97
N GLY A 136 0.39 1.77 0.21
CA GLY A 136 1.79 1.80 0.64
C GLY A 136 2.33 3.21 0.81
N VAL A 137 1.54 4.13 1.35
CA VAL A 137 1.86 5.55 1.48
C VAL A 137 1.79 6.02 2.92
N LEU A 138 0.75 5.61 3.65
CA LEU A 138 0.47 6.17 4.97
C LEU A 138 1.54 5.82 6.01
N HIS A 139 2.31 4.75 5.79
CA HIS A 139 3.42 4.37 6.66
C HIS A 139 4.65 5.30 6.54
N HIS A 140 4.71 6.15 5.52
CA HIS A 140 5.72 7.21 5.38
C HIS A 140 5.33 8.49 6.14
N LEU A 141 4.06 8.63 6.57
CA LEU A 141 3.55 9.84 7.19
C LEU A 141 3.57 9.74 8.72
N PRO A 142 4.09 10.75 9.42
CA PRO A 142 4.03 10.80 10.88
C PRO A 142 2.59 10.94 11.39
N ASP A 143 1.71 11.57 10.61
CA ASP A 143 0.28 11.70 10.87
C ASP A 143 -0.52 11.52 9.56
N CYS A 144 -1.35 10.48 9.52
CA CYS A 144 -2.16 10.18 8.33
C CYS A 144 -3.41 11.06 8.20
N ARG A 145 -3.81 11.75 9.28
CA ARG A 145 -5.07 12.50 9.33
C ARG A 145 -5.20 13.63 8.31
N PRO A 146 -4.14 14.41 7.98
CA PRO A 146 -4.24 15.42 6.93
C PRO A 146 -4.61 14.82 5.58
N MET A 147 -3.91 13.78 5.13
CA MET A 147 -4.18 13.09 3.86
C MET A 147 -5.57 12.44 3.85
N LEU A 148 -5.98 11.80 4.95
CA LEU A 148 -7.32 11.21 5.07
C LEU A 148 -8.43 12.26 5.02
N ARG A 149 -8.23 13.47 5.60
CA ARG A 149 -9.20 14.58 5.51
C ARG A 149 -9.33 15.09 4.08
N GLU A 150 -8.21 15.25 3.38
CA GLU A 150 -8.22 15.65 1.97
C GLU A 150 -8.91 14.59 1.09
N ALA A 151 -8.59 13.31 1.30
CA ALA A 151 -9.27 12.22 0.61
C ALA A 151 -10.79 12.25 0.86
N HIS A 152 -11.22 12.49 2.11
CA HIS A 152 -12.62 12.64 2.44
C HIS A 152 -13.25 13.87 1.77
N ARG A 153 -12.56 15.02 1.76
CA ARG A 153 -13.04 16.25 1.17
C ARG A 153 -13.32 16.10 -0.32
N VAL A 154 -12.36 15.57 -1.05
CA VAL A 154 -12.44 15.45 -2.52
C VAL A 154 -13.35 14.33 -3.00
N LEU A 155 -13.70 13.36 -2.15
CA LEU A 155 -14.68 12.33 -2.49
C LEU A 155 -16.09 12.91 -2.59
N ARG A 156 -16.85 12.44 -3.57
CA ARG A 156 -18.29 12.65 -3.69
C ARG A 156 -19.03 11.96 -2.55
N LEU A 157 -20.27 12.34 -2.33
CA LEU A 157 -21.15 11.60 -1.44
C LEU A 157 -21.27 10.15 -1.93
N ASP A 158 -21.28 9.19 -1.03
CA ASP A 158 -21.20 7.75 -1.34
C ASP A 158 -19.91 7.30 -2.05
N GLY A 159 -18.93 8.20 -2.22
CA GLY A 159 -17.60 7.88 -2.74
C GLY A 159 -16.80 6.94 -1.82
N GLU A 160 -15.91 6.19 -2.40
CA GLU A 160 -15.15 5.13 -1.70
C GLU A 160 -13.67 5.47 -1.55
N LEU A 161 -13.15 5.25 -0.35
CA LEU A 161 -11.72 5.24 -0.05
C LEU A 161 -11.23 3.78 0.00
N TYR A 162 -10.21 3.44 -0.80
CA TYR A 162 -9.51 2.17 -0.74
C TYR A 162 -8.09 2.38 -0.20
N VAL A 163 -7.75 1.74 0.91
CA VAL A 163 -6.41 1.78 1.50
C VAL A 163 -5.84 0.39 1.58
N SER A 164 -4.54 0.26 1.26
CA SER A 164 -3.76 -0.96 1.49
C SER A 164 -2.40 -0.59 2.06
N GLU A 165 -2.15 -1.00 3.32
CA GLU A 165 -0.94 -0.62 4.06
C GLU A 165 -0.27 -1.82 4.72
N PRO A 166 1.08 -1.85 4.77
CA PRO A 166 1.79 -2.77 5.63
C PRO A 166 1.54 -2.43 7.10
N CYS A 167 1.14 -3.43 7.88
CA CYS A 167 0.93 -3.31 9.33
C CYS A 167 2.00 -4.08 10.09
N GLY A 168 2.60 -3.45 11.10
CA GLY A 168 3.63 -4.06 11.95
C GLY A 168 3.09 -5.05 13.00
N GLU A 169 1.82 -5.40 12.95
CA GLU A 169 1.16 -6.22 13.97
C GLU A 169 1.27 -7.71 13.65
N SER A 170 2.47 -8.27 13.85
CA SER A 170 2.63 -9.72 13.75
C SER A 170 1.85 -10.43 14.86
N THR A 171 1.00 -11.38 14.47
CA THR A 171 0.24 -12.21 15.41
C THR A 171 1.14 -13.27 16.07
N LEU A 172 0.71 -13.84 17.21
CA LEU A 172 1.40 -15.00 17.80
C LEU A 172 1.54 -16.15 16.79
N VAL A 173 0.56 -16.32 15.92
CA VAL A 173 0.57 -17.33 14.84
C VAL A 173 1.67 -17.04 13.83
N THR A 174 1.83 -15.79 13.38
CA THR A 174 2.92 -15.41 12.47
C THR A 174 4.28 -15.53 13.12
N LYS A 175 4.42 -15.13 14.40
CA LYS A 175 5.65 -15.29 15.17
C LYS A 175 6.04 -16.76 15.33
N ALA A 176 5.09 -17.62 15.70
CA ALA A 176 5.31 -19.06 15.84
C ALA A 176 5.67 -19.70 14.49
N LEU A 177 4.98 -19.32 13.41
CA LEU A 177 5.25 -19.82 12.08
C LEU A 177 6.61 -19.35 11.56
N HIS A 178 7.00 -18.10 11.79
CA HIS A 178 8.33 -17.60 11.45
C HIS A 178 9.43 -18.33 12.23
N ALA A 179 9.24 -18.59 13.53
CA ALA A 179 10.16 -19.35 14.34
C ALA A 179 10.29 -20.80 13.85
N PHE A 180 9.18 -21.45 13.52
CA PHE A 180 9.15 -22.82 12.98
C PHE A 180 9.86 -22.93 11.63
N LEU A 181 9.73 -21.92 10.75
CA LEU A 181 10.32 -21.90 9.42
C LEU A 181 11.75 -21.33 9.38
N ALA A 182 12.23 -20.74 10.48
CA ALA A 182 13.57 -20.14 10.54
C ALA A 182 14.69 -21.11 10.15
N PRO A 183 14.72 -22.40 10.61
CA PRO A 183 15.76 -23.34 10.21
C PRO A 183 15.75 -23.63 8.71
N ALA A 184 14.58 -23.80 8.11
CA ALA A 184 14.44 -24.07 6.67
C ALA A 184 14.89 -22.84 5.82
N ARG A 185 14.58 -21.62 6.28
CA ARG A 185 15.04 -20.36 5.65
C ARG A 185 16.57 -20.24 5.74
N TRP A 186 17.14 -20.59 6.88
CA TRP A 186 18.59 -20.59 7.10
C TRP A 186 19.29 -21.62 6.19
N ALA A 187 18.80 -22.86 6.14
CA ALA A 187 19.33 -23.89 5.26
C ALA A 187 19.26 -23.48 3.78
N LYS A 188 18.15 -22.88 3.34
CA LYS A 188 17.99 -22.35 1.98
C LYS A 188 19.00 -21.23 1.66
N ARG A 189 19.26 -20.34 2.62
CA ARG A 189 20.31 -19.30 2.51
C ARG A 189 21.69 -19.89 2.29
N LEU A 190 22.01 -20.94 3.05
CA LEU A 190 23.32 -21.62 2.97
C LEU A 190 23.50 -22.35 1.63
N LEU A 191 22.46 -23.07 1.16
CA LEU A 191 22.51 -23.92 -0.04
C LEU A 191 22.49 -23.11 -1.36
N LEU A 192 21.79 -21.98 -1.39
CA LEU A 192 21.57 -21.24 -2.64
C LEU A 192 22.51 -20.04 -2.81
N GLY A 193 23.35 -19.71 -1.82
CA GLY A 193 24.33 -18.61 -1.89
C GLY A 193 23.73 -17.24 -2.26
N ARG A 194 22.41 -17.14 -2.36
CA ARG A 194 21.73 -15.91 -2.75
C ARG A 194 21.66 -14.97 -1.54
N ARG A 195 22.30 -13.82 -1.66
CA ARG A 195 21.89 -12.66 -0.86
C ARG A 195 20.41 -12.44 -1.17
N VAL A 196 19.53 -12.87 -0.25
CA VAL A 196 18.16 -12.37 -0.23
C VAL A 196 18.32 -10.90 0.11
N VAL A 197 18.14 -10.04 -0.87
CA VAL A 197 17.93 -8.62 -0.62
C VAL A 197 16.60 -8.59 0.12
N GLU A 198 16.68 -8.57 1.46
CA GLU A 198 15.50 -8.19 2.24
C GLU A 198 15.19 -6.77 1.81
N PRO A 199 13.93 -6.45 1.49
CA PRO A 199 13.57 -5.06 1.31
C PRO A 199 14.05 -4.36 2.59
N THR A 200 15.04 -3.51 2.47
CA THR A 200 15.42 -2.61 3.55
C THR A 200 14.19 -1.76 3.80
N VAL A 201 13.48 -2.06 4.89
CA VAL A 201 12.58 -1.08 5.48
C VAL A 201 13.47 0.12 5.69
N SER A 202 13.19 1.23 5.05
CA SER A 202 13.99 2.43 5.24
C SER A 202 13.98 2.72 6.74
N GLU A 203 15.10 3.16 7.30
CA GLU A 203 15.21 3.48 8.74
C GLU A 203 14.16 4.51 9.18
N HIS A 204 13.42 5.08 8.24
CA HIS A 204 12.42 6.12 8.39
C HIS A 204 10.97 5.61 8.27
N GLU A 205 10.75 4.34 7.89
CA GLU A 205 9.42 3.74 7.74
C GLU A 205 8.98 3.10 9.07
N ALA A 206 7.99 3.68 9.73
CA ALA A 206 7.34 3.05 10.86
C ALA A 206 6.10 2.27 10.38
N PRO A 207 5.97 0.96 10.70
CA PRO A 207 4.76 0.23 10.35
C PRO A 207 3.53 0.91 10.93
N VAL A 208 2.48 1.06 10.12
CA VAL A 208 1.22 1.64 10.59
C VAL A 208 0.55 0.67 11.55
N SER A 209 0.08 1.17 12.70
CA SER A 209 -0.85 0.40 13.52
C SER A 209 -2.21 0.34 12.84
N GLY A 210 -2.63 -0.87 12.43
CA GLY A 210 -3.89 -1.08 11.72
C GLY A 210 -5.10 -0.57 12.51
N PRO A 211 -5.29 -0.90 13.80
CA PRO A 211 -6.39 -0.37 14.61
C PRO A 211 -6.39 1.15 14.70
N ARG A 212 -5.20 1.77 14.85
CA ARG A 212 -5.09 3.23 14.89
C ARG A 212 -5.48 3.87 13.56
N LEU A 213 -5.08 3.28 12.42
CA LEU A 213 -5.46 3.78 11.12
C LEU A 213 -6.98 3.67 10.88
N VAL A 214 -7.60 2.56 11.28
CA VAL A 214 -9.07 2.39 11.24
C VAL A 214 -9.77 3.45 12.08
N GLU A 215 -9.29 3.70 13.29
CA GLU A 215 -9.83 4.73 14.19
C GLU A 215 -9.70 6.14 13.58
N GLN A 216 -8.52 6.48 13.07
CA GLN A 216 -8.26 7.77 12.43
C GLN A 216 -9.16 7.99 11.20
N THR A 217 -9.35 6.95 10.39
CA THR A 217 -10.20 7.01 9.19
C THR A 217 -11.67 7.23 9.58
N ARG A 218 -12.14 6.55 10.64
CA ARG A 218 -13.50 6.78 11.19
C ARG A 218 -13.66 8.18 11.76
N ALA A 219 -12.65 8.68 12.48
CA ALA A 219 -12.67 10.03 13.07
C ALA A 219 -12.74 11.15 12.02
N VAL A 220 -12.28 10.89 10.80
CA VAL A 220 -12.39 11.83 9.66
C VAL A 220 -13.78 11.81 9.02
N GLY A 221 -14.62 10.83 9.32
CA GLY A 221 -16.00 10.76 8.82
C GLY A 221 -16.33 9.58 7.90
N PHE A 222 -15.37 8.67 7.68
CA PHE A 222 -15.65 7.48 6.89
C PHE A 222 -16.39 6.40 7.69
N ASN A 223 -17.33 5.72 7.03
CA ASN A 223 -17.78 4.41 7.48
C ASN A 223 -16.78 3.36 7.01
N VAL A 224 -16.12 2.65 7.92
CA VAL A 224 -14.94 1.83 7.60
C VAL A 224 -15.23 0.35 7.80
N GLU A 225 -14.98 -0.41 6.75
CA GLU A 225 -14.77 -1.86 6.77
C GLU A 225 -13.26 -2.16 6.63
N ALA A 226 -12.73 -3.04 7.45
CA ALA A 226 -11.31 -3.38 7.44
C ALA A 226 -11.11 -4.91 7.42
N GLU A 227 -10.15 -5.35 6.64
CA GLU A 227 -9.70 -6.73 6.56
C GLU A 227 -8.18 -6.81 6.75
N TYR A 228 -7.73 -7.69 7.62
CA TYR A 228 -6.31 -7.92 7.86
C TYR A 228 -5.88 -9.24 7.23
N LEU A 229 -4.78 -9.23 6.49
CA LEU A 229 -4.19 -10.43 5.93
C LEU A 229 -2.83 -10.73 6.54
N VAL A 230 -2.59 -12.00 6.82
CA VAL A 230 -1.31 -12.51 7.28
C VAL A 230 -0.43 -12.82 6.07
N ARG A 231 0.72 -12.13 5.97
CA ARG A 231 1.74 -12.40 4.97
C ARG A 231 2.87 -13.24 5.58
N THR A 232 3.06 -14.45 5.10
CA THR A 232 4.16 -15.31 5.55
C THR A 232 5.22 -15.44 4.47
N GLY A 233 6.49 -15.56 4.87
CA GLY A 233 7.59 -15.85 3.94
C GLY A 233 7.40 -17.15 3.15
N LEU A 234 6.49 -18.01 3.59
CA LEU A 234 6.11 -19.24 2.91
C LEU A 234 5.44 -18.96 1.54
N MET A 235 4.81 -17.78 1.40
CA MET A 235 4.13 -17.37 0.16
C MET A 235 5.06 -17.37 -1.06
N GLN A 236 6.37 -17.21 -0.88
CA GLN A 236 7.33 -17.28 -1.99
C GLN A 236 7.49 -18.70 -2.57
N ALA A 237 7.20 -19.72 -1.76
CA ALA A 237 7.26 -21.12 -2.18
C ALA A 237 5.90 -21.65 -2.71
N VAL A 238 4.83 -20.89 -2.51
CA VAL A 238 3.47 -21.29 -2.95
C VAL A 238 3.28 -20.86 -4.40
N PRO A 239 2.85 -21.76 -5.31
CA PRO A 239 2.48 -21.39 -6.68
C PRO A 239 1.39 -20.30 -6.68
N GLU A 240 1.47 -19.32 -7.61
CA GLU A 240 0.60 -18.14 -7.66
C GLU A 240 -0.90 -18.48 -7.54
N ARG A 241 -1.35 -19.54 -8.23
CA ARG A 241 -2.74 -20.02 -8.23
C ARG A 241 -3.28 -20.42 -6.85
N PHE A 242 -2.38 -20.76 -5.91
CA PHE A 242 -2.76 -21.19 -4.55
C PHE A 242 -2.50 -20.12 -3.48
N LYS A 243 -1.76 -19.05 -3.81
CA LYS A 243 -1.41 -18.02 -2.82
C LYS A 243 -2.63 -17.40 -2.16
N VAL A 244 -3.69 -17.11 -2.94
CA VAL A 244 -4.94 -16.55 -2.42
C VAL A 244 -5.52 -17.48 -1.35
N TRP A 245 -5.68 -18.75 -1.68
CA TRP A 245 -6.27 -19.74 -0.77
C TRP A 245 -5.45 -19.93 0.52
N VAL A 246 -4.13 -20.04 0.39
CA VAL A 246 -3.24 -20.22 1.55
C VAL A 246 -3.26 -18.96 2.43
N THR A 247 -3.23 -17.77 1.86
CA THR A 247 -3.32 -16.53 2.64
C THR A 247 -4.66 -16.42 3.36
N LEU A 248 -5.77 -16.69 2.69
CA LEU A 248 -7.10 -16.68 3.31
C LEU A 248 -7.21 -17.67 4.45
N LEU A 249 -6.69 -18.89 4.26
CA LEU A 249 -6.69 -19.92 5.29
C LEU A 249 -5.88 -19.49 6.52
N LEU A 250 -4.68 -18.94 6.32
CA LEU A 250 -3.81 -18.49 7.41
C LEU A 250 -4.35 -17.24 8.11
N SER A 251 -5.10 -16.40 7.39
CA SER A 251 -5.66 -15.16 7.93
C SER A 251 -7.00 -15.34 8.62
N TRP A 252 -7.67 -16.48 8.41
CA TRP A 252 -9.02 -16.74 8.93
C TRP A 252 -9.22 -16.37 10.41
N PRO A 253 -8.33 -16.79 11.34
CA PRO A 253 -8.52 -16.49 12.76
C PRO A 253 -8.33 -15.02 13.14
N THR A 254 -7.67 -14.22 12.28
CA THR A 254 -7.24 -12.85 12.61
C THR A 254 -7.75 -11.81 11.63
N ARG A 255 -8.51 -12.24 10.62
CA ARG A 255 -8.91 -11.45 9.44
C ARG A 255 -9.55 -10.10 9.76
N SER A 256 -10.22 -9.98 10.89
CA SER A 256 -10.89 -8.75 11.32
C SER A 256 -10.14 -7.96 12.40
N THR A 257 -9.00 -8.46 12.88
CA THR A 257 -8.35 -7.89 14.08
C THR A 257 -6.88 -7.59 13.94
N ARG A 258 -6.08 -8.45 13.28
CA ARG A 258 -4.62 -8.30 13.16
C ARG A 258 -4.07 -9.01 11.94
N GLY A 259 -3.02 -8.44 11.33
CA GLY A 259 -2.28 -9.05 10.22
C GLY A 259 -1.11 -8.18 9.78
N ASP A 260 -0.36 -8.65 8.79
CA ASP A 260 0.80 -7.95 8.26
C ASP A 260 0.40 -6.90 7.22
N ILE A 261 -0.83 -6.99 6.68
CA ILE A 261 -1.38 -6.05 5.71
C ILE A 261 -2.82 -5.74 6.09
N LEU A 262 -3.15 -4.47 6.10
CA LEU A 262 -4.49 -3.94 6.25
C LEU A 262 -5.05 -3.57 4.88
N PHE A 263 -6.25 -4.06 4.59
CA PHE A 263 -7.13 -3.51 3.57
C PHE A 263 -8.29 -2.79 4.26
N LEU A 264 -8.49 -1.55 3.90
CA LEU A 264 -9.53 -0.72 4.47
C LEU A 264 -10.37 -0.13 3.33
N LEU A 265 -11.68 -0.31 3.44
CA LEU A 265 -12.65 0.38 2.63
C LEU A 265 -13.38 1.41 3.49
N GLY A 266 -13.29 2.67 3.12
CA GLY A 266 -14.02 3.76 3.71
C GLY A 266 -15.12 4.23 2.76
N LYS A 267 -16.32 4.49 3.26
CA LYS A 267 -17.39 5.10 2.49
C LYS A 267 -17.73 6.45 3.09
N LYS A 268 -17.72 7.51 2.26
CA LYS A 268 -18.19 8.84 2.65
C LYS A 268 -19.70 8.85 2.68
N ARG A 269 -20.29 9.33 3.78
CA ARG A 269 -21.72 9.49 3.97
C ARG A 269 -22.13 10.95 3.94
#